data_161fe2ad54593a29a8941c3e557302b7
#
_entry.id   161fe2ad54593a29a8941c3e557302b7
#
_cell.length_a   1.000
_cell.length_b   1.000
_cell.length_c   1.000
_cell.angle_alpha   90.00
_cell.angle_beta   90.00
_cell.angle_gamma   90.00
#
_symmetry.space_group_name_H-M   'P 1'
#
loop_
_entity.id
_entity.type
_entity.pdbx_description
1 polymer ?
#
loop_
_entity_poly.entity_id
_entity_poly.type
_entity_poly.pdbx_seq_one_letter_code
_entity_poly.pdbx_strand_id
1 'polypeptide(L)'
;MHADPNNPDDAATLASDDLVKLTATITDKDGDHQSATLNIGQNLVFTDDAPTITAPFDADPVAPGIQTPEELGNAVGQTASGVFGYDIGSDAHLAAFYAGGGSDFVDTNGALAGVQINLTGTVDNAQNPNITNAVATLASESLASASFDFSFHYDKDPITAGVQDATAGGTLVFDKAADTYTFTLNDVIDGFSFNVLHTNELIAKAPAGNTGHPEIVAEQLTPDGDPNPFFVQFTANSTTNSIGLGFNSTGDGAPNGPPTDTAFTQGAHDMVTNVNEDWVSATQATNGVAGDTIQKGEVLTLRFFSDNILGDVNPNAPGGGTERLDPTTSASGVVIKFDGIGNSEDLVLILDLKDANGNEVTRAVNVQNSDLIKGNANIPFPYNTEFTLDNNDALLIVEQNDYTVAGETFQIQGVQIMQSANGLTGDAINLNGATGANGGSSATSNLTAWDPTDNDVLKIVDIGFVQQTSGTIDANLDFSLALADADGDTTATQHLLVNVSNGFIV
;
A
#
# COMPACT_ATOMS: atom_id res chain seq x y z
N MET A 1 32.68 -42.84 -8.48
CA MET A 1 31.99 -42.52 -7.19
C MET A 1 33.07 -41.91 -6.30
N HIS A 2 33.05 -40.63 -6.18
CA HIS A 2 33.95 -39.88 -5.31
C HIS A 2 33.57 -40.09 -3.86
N ALA A 3 34.53 -40.00 -2.96
CA ALA A 3 34.34 -40.49 -1.60
C ALA A 3 33.86 -39.38 -0.62
N ASP A 4 34.00 -38.15 -1.01
CA ASP A 4 33.65 -36.99 -0.18
C ASP A 4 32.85 -35.95 -0.99
N PRO A 5 31.52 -35.96 -0.90
CA PRO A 5 30.65 -35.02 -1.63
C PRO A 5 30.80 -33.52 -1.20
N ASN A 6 31.68 -33.26 -0.23
CA ASN A 6 31.98 -31.88 0.20
C ASN A 6 33.34 -31.40 -0.27
N ASN A 7 34.05 -32.20 -1.06
CA ASN A 7 35.37 -31.87 -1.60
C ASN A 7 35.36 -31.91 -3.14
N PRO A 8 35.12 -30.78 -3.82
CA PRO A 8 35.00 -30.68 -5.26
C PRO A 8 36.27 -31.04 -6.02
N ASP A 9 37.39 -31.22 -5.33
CA ASP A 9 38.68 -31.63 -5.88
C ASP A 9 39.07 -33.04 -5.43
N ASP A 10 38.08 -33.89 -5.08
CA ASP A 10 38.36 -35.25 -4.65
C ASP A 10 39.05 -36.05 -5.79
N ALA A 11 40.10 -36.68 -5.47
CA ALA A 11 40.91 -37.41 -6.44
C ALA A 11 40.95 -38.88 -6.17
N ALA A 12 40.59 -39.66 -7.18
CA ALA A 12 40.60 -41.12 -7.09
C ALA A 12 41.61 -41.75 -8.03
N THR A 13 42.24 -42.81 -7.62
CA THR A 13 43.10 -43.67 -8.48
C THR A 13 42.46 -45.02 -8.66
N LEU A 14 42.86 -45.75 -9.69
CA LEU A 14 42.40 -47.13 -9.83
C LEU A 14 42.85 -48.00 -8.65
N ALA A 15 41.99 -48.95 -8.28
CA ALA A 15 42.14 -49.79 -7.08
C ALA A 15 43.40 -50.66 -7.16
N SER A 16 43.98 -50.90 -8.35
CA SER A 16 45.17 -51.72 -8.56
C SER A 16 45.98 -51.20 -9.74
N ASP A 17 47.32 -51.21 -9.62
CA ASP A 17 48.25 -50.72 -10.65
C ASP A 17 48.19 -51.53 -11.92
N ASP A 18 47.83 -52.80 -11.87
CA ASP A 18 47.75 -53.72 -12.99
C ASP A 18 46.43 -53.64 -13.80
N LEU A 19 45.49 -52.79 -13.39
CA LEU A 19 44.25 -52.56 -14.13
C LEU A 19 44.50 -51.86 -15.48
N VAL A 20 45.53 -51.04 -15.58
CA VAL A 20 45.95 -50.43 -16.82
C VAL A 20 47.44 -50.71 -17.08
N LYS A 21 47.73 -51.23 -18.28
CA LYS A 21 49.09 -51.59 -18.68
C LYS A 21 49.48 -50.85 -19.92
N LEU A 22 50.62 -50.17 -19.84
CA LEU A 22 51.29 -49.58 -20.98
C LEU A 22 52.33 -50.58 -21.50
N THR A 23 52.16 -51.07 -22.74
CA THR A 23 53.10 -51.95 -23.37
C THR A 23 53.81 -51.24 -24.56
N ALA A 24 55.10 -51.18 -24.52
CA ALA A 24 55.93 -50.69 -25.61
C ALA A 24 56.66 -51.86 -26.27
N THR A 25 56.62 -51.94 -27.60
CA THR A 25 57.31 -52.94 -28.39
C THR A 25 58.32 -52.24 -29.31
N ILE A 26 59.55 -52.66 -29.26
CA ILE A 26 60.58 -52.22 -30.18
C ILE A 26 60.80 -53.36 -31.17
N THR A 27 60.79 -53.06 -32.46
CA THR A 27 61.10 -54.00 -33.56
C THR A 27 62.30 -53.49 -34.30
N ASP A 28 63.33 -54.35 -34.48
CA ASP A 28 64.49 -53.99 -35.28
C ASP A 28 64.24 -54.23 -36.77
N LYS A 29 65.30 -54.02 -37.62
CA LYS A 29 65.19 -53.99 -39.09
C LYS A 29 64.99 -55.41 -39.70
N ASP A 30 65.36 -56.45 -38.99
CA ASP A 30 65.25 -57.85 -39.46
C ASP A 30 63.99 -58.54 -38.84
N GLY A 31 63.19 -57.81 -38.02
CA GLY A 31 61.90 -58.21 -37.52
C GLY A 31 61.93 -58.77 -36.13
N ASP A 32 63.03 -58.82 -35.45
CA ASP A 32 63.12 -59.19 -34.06
C ASP A 32 62.42 -58.11 -33.15
N HIS A 33 61.66 -58.51 -32.16
CA HIS A 33 60.94 -57.59 -31.31
C HIS A 33 61.10 -57.93 -29.83
N GLN A 34 61.08 -56.92 -29.01
CA GLN A 34 61.05 -57.02 -27.58
C GLN A 34 60.02 -56.04 -27.00
N SER A 35 59.24 -56.56 -26.05
CA SER A 35 58.20 -55.79 -25.41
C SER A 35 58.50 -55.62 -23.92
N ALA A 36 58.20 -54.43 -23.41
CA ALA A 36 58.17 -54.14 -21.99
C ALA A 36 56.79 -53.62 -21.60
N THR A 37 56.29 -54.08 -20.47
CA THR A 37 55.01 -53.66 -19.93
C THR A 37 55.20 -53.02 -18.59
N LEU A 38 54.59 -51.86 -18.41
CA LEU A 38 54.51 -51.08 -17.16
C LEU A 38 53.06 -51.05 -16.71
N ASN A 39 52.82 -51.37 -15.46
CA ASN A 39 51.52 -51.13 -14.82
C ASN A 39 51.43 -49.63 -14.45
N ILE A 40 50.36 -48.99 -14.80
CA ILE A 40 50.18 -47.54 -14.62
C ILE A 40 48.83 -47.20 -13.99
N GLY A 41 48.05 -48.18 -13.56
CA GLY A 41 46.68 -47.95 -13.07
C GLY A 41 46.64 -46.99 -11.90
N GLN A 42 47.50 -47.16 -10.90
CA GLN A 42 47.55 -46.25 -9.72
C GLN A 42 48.25 -44.92 -10.00
N ASN A 43 48.87 -44.77 -11.17
CA ASN A 43 49.45 -43.48 -11.64
C ASN A 43 48.44 -42.64 -12.40
N LEU A 44 47.25 -43.17 -12.71
CA LEU A 44 46.14 -42.44 -13.30
C LEU A 44 45.31 -41.86 -12.17
N VAL A 45 45.29 -40.55 -12.12
CA VAL A 45 44.50 -39.80 -11.16
C VAL A 45 43.30 -39.24 -11.91
N PHE A 46 42.12 -39.55 -11.41
CA PHE A 46 40.86 -38.96 -11.85
C PHE A 46 40.49 -37.88 -10.81
N THR A 47 40.34 -36.69 -11.24
CA THR A 47 39.89 -35.56 -10.41
C THR A 47 38.43 -35.31 -10.69
N ASP A 48 37.70 -35.03 -9.67
CA ASP A 48 36.33 -34.59 -9.71
C ASP A 48 36.24 -33.16 -10.18
N ASP A 49 35.07 -32.71 -10.60
CA ASP A 49 34.76 -31.31 -10.82
C ASP A 49 33.38 -31.00 -10.23
N ALA A 50 33.27 -29.90 -9.50
CA ALA A 50 32.05 -29.45 -8.89
C ALA A 50 31.27 -28.49 -9.81
N PRO A 51 29.96 -28.38 -9.61
CA PRO A 51 29.17 -27.38 -10.30
C PRO A 51 29.65 -25.97 -9.95
N THR A 52 29.55 -25.07 -10.89
CA THR A 52 29.83 -23.66 -10.68
C THR A 52 28.68 -22.80 -11.16
N ILE A 53 28.49 -21.67 -10.50
CA ILE A 53 27.53 -20.65 -10.88
C ILE A 53 28.15 -19.29 -10.62
N THR A 54 28.14 -18.45 -11.63
CA THR A 54 28.44 -17.05 -11.45
C THR A 54 27.21 -16.39 -10.86
N ALA A 55 27.38 -15.55 -9.83
CA ALA A 55 26.24 -14.87 -9.22
C ALA A 55 25.37 -14.19 -10.29
N PRO A 56 24.06 -14.40 -10.27
CA PRO A 56 23.18 -13.65 -11.12
C PRO A 56 23.39 -12.15 -10.90
N PHE A 57 23.55 -11.38 -11.95
CA PHE A 57 23.70 -9.93 -11.86
C PHE A 57 23.10 -9.29 -13.10
N ASP A 58 22.71 -8.04 -12.94
CA ASP A 58 22.19 -7.20 -14.00
C ASP A 58 23.11 -7.24 -15.23
N ALA A 59 22.52 -7.25 -16.41
CA ALA A 59 23.23 -7.13 -17.67
C ALA A 59 23.95 -5.77 -17.83
N ASP A 60 23.67 -4.80 -16.94
CA ASP A 60 24.36 -3.51 -16.91
C ASP A 60 25.71 -3.62 -16.18
N PRO A 61 26.85 -3.50 -16.88
CA PRO A 61 28.17 -3.80 -16.36
C PRO A 61 28.75 -2.64 -15.54
N VAL A 62 28.09 -2.20 -14.49
CA VAL A 62 28.58 -1.07 -13.68
C VAL A 62 29.87 -1.40 -12.91
N ALA A 63 30.08 -2.63 -12.50
CA ALA A 63 31.37 -3.12 -12.03
C ALA A 63 31.41 -4.66 -11.98
N PRO A 64 32.43 -5.32 -12.49
CA PRO A 64 32.59 -6.77 -12.35
C PRO A 64 32.62 -7.18 -10.86
N GLY A 65 31.75 -8.10 -10.49
CA GLY A 65 31.71 -8.66 -9.13
C GLY A 65 30.85 -7.90 -8.13
N ILE A 66 30.13 -6.88 -8.53
CA ILE A 66 29.08 -6.26 -7.73
C ILE A 66 27.74 -6.72 -8.31
N GLN A 67 26.97 -7.42 -7.49
CA GLN A 67 25.60 -7.79 -7.84
C GLN A 67 24.73 -6.54 -7.72
N THR A 68 24.15 -6.10 -8.83
CA THR A 68 23.12 -5.06 -8.84
C THR A 68 21.75 -5.72 -8.95
N PRO A 69 20.71 -5.20 -8.27
CA PRO A 69 19.36 -5.68 -8.45
C PRO A 69 18.90 -5.52 -9.91
N GLU A 70 18.11 -6.46 -10.39
CA GLU A 70 17.32 -6.28 -11.60
C GLU A 70 16.25 -5.24 -11.36
N GLU A 71 16.16 -4.24 -12.21
CA GLU A 71 15.16 -3.18 -12.12
C GLU A 71 13.96 -3.50 -13.00
N LEU A 72 12.76 -3.48 -12.44
CA LEU A 72 11.54 -3.88 -13.12
C LEU A 72 10.40 -2.92 -12.84
N GLY A 73 9.62 -2.57 -13.85
CA GLY A 73 8.37 -1.84 -13.67
C GLY A 73 7.29 -2.70 -13.02
N ASN A 74 6.51 -2.14 -12.10
CA ASN A 74 5.41 -2.84 -11.45
C ASN A 74 4.17 -2.91 -12.36
N ALA A 75 4.19 -3.82 -13.31
CA ALA A 75 3.08 -4.10 -14.22
C ALA A 75 3.10 -5.56 -14.68
N VAL A 76 1.92 -6.09 -14.98
CA VAL A 76 1.77 -7.47 -15.48
C VAL A 76 2.57 -7.68 -16.77
N GLY A 77 3.34 -8.75 -16.80
CA GLY A 77 4.13 -9.15 -17.97
C GLY A 77 5.45 -8.39 -18.15
N GLN A 78 5.83 -7.55 -17.19
CA GLN A 78 7.18 -6.95 -17.19
C GLN A 78 8.22 -8.03 -16.96
N THR A 79 9.35 -7.92 -17.64
CA THR A 79 10.45 -8.88 -17.60
C THR A 79 11.77 -8.19 -17.36
N ALA A 80 12.63 -8.85 -16.57
CA ALA A 80 14.04 -8.56 -16.46
C ALA A 80 14.85 -9.81 -16.80
N SER A 81 16.06 -9.67 -17.33
CA SER A 81 16.90 -10.80 -17.69
C SER A 81 18.37 -10.47 -17.56
N GLY A 82 19.14 -11.45 -17.15
CA GLY A 82 20.58 -11.34 -16.97
C GLY A 82 21.30 -12.64 -17.24
N VAL A 83 22.54 -12.70 -16.83
CA VAL A 83 23.44 -13.85 -17.02
C VAL A 83 23.73 -14.48 -15.67
N PHE A 84 23.72 -15.82 -15.57
CA PHE A 84 24.02 -16.51 -14.31
C PHE A 84 25.20 -17.48 -14.36
N GLY A 85 25.75 -17.76 -15.56
CA GLY A 85 26.96 -18.54 -15.72
C GLY A 85 26.86 -19.95 -15.19
N TYR A 86 25.88 -20.71 -15.68
CA TYR A 86 25.61 -22.09 -15.28
C TYR A 86 26.66 -23.05 -15.83
N ASP A 87 27.26 -23.85 -14.95
CA ASP A 87 28.08 -25.00 -15.28
C ASP A 87 27.90 -26.09 -14.22
N ILE A 88 27.33 -27.22 -14.63
CA ILE A 88 27.08 -28.35 -13.72
C ILE A 88 28.26 -29.34 -13.68
N GLY A 89 29.32 -29.09 -14.45
CA GLY A 89 30.48 -29.98 -14.53
C GLY A 89 30.24 -31.22 -15.37
N SER A 90 31.16 -32.19 -15.21
CA SER A 90 31.12 -33.49 -15.93
C SER A 90 30.05 -34.43 -15.40
N ASP A 91 29.68 -34.28 -14.14
CA ASP A 91 28.75 -35.18 -13.45
C ASP A 91 27.30 -34.63 -13.52
N ALA A 92 26.93 -34.14 -14.72
CA ALA A 92 25.58 -33.67 -15.01
C ALA A 92 24.53 -34.81 -14.87
N HIS A 93 23.38 -34.46 -14.33
CA HIS A 93 22.25 -35.38 -14.25
C HIS A 93 21.77 -35.83 -15.64
N LEU A 94 21.31 -37.06 -15.73
CA LEU A 94 20.73 -37.61 -16.97
C LEU A 94 19.32 -37.03 -17.19
N ALA A 95 18.87 -36.96 -18.45
CA ALA A 95 17.53 -36.51 -18.83
C ALA A 95 16.38 -37.22 -18.06
N ALA A 96 16.60 -38.45 -17.68
CA ALA A 96 15.63 -39.26 -16.89
C ALA A 96 15.45 -38.72 -15.45
N PHE A 97 16.44 -38.07 -14.89
CA PHE A 97 16.38 -37.46 -13.57
C PHE A 97 15.35 -36.29 -13.58
N TYR A 98 15.45 -35.40 -14.53
CA TYR A 98 14.49 -34.31 -14.68
C TYR A 98 13.09 -34.78 -15.03
N ALA A 99 12.98 -35.82 -15.88
CA ALA A 99 11.68 -36.42 -16.18
C ALA A 99 11.03 -37.07 -14.96
N GLY A 100 11.81 -37.41 -13.94
CA GLY A 100 11.36 -37.88 -12.63
C GLY A 100 11.03 -36.81 -11.63
N GLY A 101 11.15 -35.50 -12.00
CA GLY A 101 10.94 -34.35 -11.14
C GLY A 101 12.18 -33.96 -10.32
N GLY A 102 13.36 -34.42 -10.70
CA GLY A 102 14.63 -33.98 -10.12
C GLY A 102 15.04 -32.59 -10.66
N SER A 103 15.95 -31.93 -9.95
CA SER A 103 16.46 -30.61 -10.31
C SER A 103 17.91 -30.46 -9.90
N ASP A 104 18.66 -29.67 -10.67
CA ASP A 104 19.99 -29.21 -10.29
C ASP A 104 19.93 -28.13 -9.22
N PHE A 105 18.81 -27.42 -9.09
CA PHE A 105 18.65 -26.41 -8.06
C PHE A 105 18.30 -27.05 -6.72
N VAL A 106 19.01 -26.68 -5.70
CA VAL A 106 18.83 -27.19 -4.33
C VAL A 106 18.62 -26.04 -3.35
N ASP A 107 18.04 -26.37 -2.20
CA ASP A 107 17.91 -25.39 -1.14
C ASP A 107 19.28 -25.01 -0.55
N THR A 108 19.29 -23.97 0.26
CA THR A 108 20.50 -23.48 0.94
C THR A 108 21.11 -24.48 1.94
N ASN A 109 20.43 -25.61 2.20
CA ASN A 109 20.91 -26.69 3.04
C ASN A 109 21.48 -27.87 2.22
N GLY A 110 21.52 -27.75 0.90
CA GLY A 110 22.05 -28.79 0.00
C GLY A 110 21.12 -30.00 -0.16
N ALA A 111 19.83 -29.88 0.15
CA ALA A 111 18.89 -30.97 0.00
C ALA A 111 18.56 -31.22 -1.47
N LEU A 112 18.92 -32.41 -1.98
CA LEU A 112 18.64 -32.83 -3.35
C LEU A 112 17.16 -33.17 -3.60
N ALA A 113 16.38 -33.34 -2.55
CA ALA A 113 14.97 -33.66 -2.62
C ALA A 113 14.11 -32.44 -2.27
N GLY A 114 13.40 -31.93 -3.23
CA GLY A 114 12.57 -30.76 -3.05
C GLY A 114 13.34 -29.51 -3.44
N VAL A 115 13.27 -29.19 -4.68
CA VAL A 115 13.90 -28.02 -5.25
C VAL A 115 13.43 -26.79 -4.57
N GLN A 116 14.35 -26.03 -4.06
CA GLN A 116 14.00 -24.83 -3.36
C GLN A 116 14.88 -23.67 -3.83
N ILE A 117 14.30 -22.81 -4.61
CA ILE A 117 14.74 -21.43 -4.62
C ILE A 117 14.05 -20.78 -3.43
N ASN A 118 14.81 -20.26 -2.49
CA ASN A 118 14.25 -19.57 -1.35
C ASN A 118 13.96 -18.13 -1.75
N LEU A 119 12.71 -17.67 -1.51
CA LEU A 119 12.29 -16.31 -1.80
C LEU A 119 12.07 -15.56 -0.50
N THR A 120 12.74 -14.42 -0.37
CA THR A 120 12.51 -13.43 0.68
C THR A 120 12.35 -12.05 0.05
N GLY A 121 11.87 -11.08 0.81
CA GLY A 121 11.76 -9.73 0.27
C GLY A 121 10.96 -8.80 1.15
N THR A 122 10.81 -7.59 0.65
CA THR A 122 10.03 -6.52 1.28
C THR A 122 9.21 -5.77 0.25
N VAL A 123 8.08 -5.24 0.68
CA VAL A 123 7.27 -4.26 -0.03
C VAL A 123 7.38 -2.90 0.67
N ASP A 124 7.09 -1.82 -0.04
CA ASP A 124 7.04 -0.48 0.55
C ASP A 124 5.77 -0.32 1.39
N ASN A 125 5.84 -0.90 2.59
CA ASN A 125 4.82 -0.79 3.63
C ASN A 125 5.53 -0.52 4.97
N ALA A 126 5.30 0.66 5.54
CA ALA A 126 6.00 1.12 6.74
C ALA A 126 5.70 0.26 7.99
N GLN A 127 4.56 -0.44 8.04
CA GLN A 127 4.18 -1.29 9.17
C GLN A 127 4.62 -2.74 9.03
N ASN A 128 4.38 -3.33 7.86
CA ASN A 128 4.64 -4.75 7.57
C ASN A 128 5.40 -4.89 6.25
N PRO A 129 6.66 -4.47 6.19
CA PRO A 129 7.39 -4.51 4.92
C PRO A 129 7.71 -5.94 4.45
N ASN A 130 7.78 -6.94 5.34
CA ASN A 130 8.24 -8.26 4.97
C ASN A 130 7.15 -9.06 4.24
N ILE A 131 7.51 -9.68 3.12
CA ILE A 131 6.65 -10.68 2.47
C ILE A 131 6.59 -11.95 3.32
N THR A 132 5.50 -12.72 3.19
CA THR A 132 5.29 -13.99 3.89
C THR A 132 4.77 -15.06 2.94
N ASN A 133 4.77 -16.31 3.39
CA ASN A 133 4.35 -17.46 2.57
C ASN A 133 4.98 -17.45 1.16
N ALA A 134 6.20 -16.92 1.09
CA ALA A 134 6.93 -16.84 -0.17
C ALA A 134 7.42 -18.22 -0.58
N VAL A 135 7.11 -18.60 -1.80
CA VAL A 135 7.48 -19.89 -2.38
C VAL A 135 7.95 -19.72 -3.81
N ALA A 136 8.93 -20.49 -4.22
CA ALA A 136 9.30 -20.68 -5.62
C ALA A 136 9.28 -22.17 -5.92
N THR A 137 8.35 -22.60 -6.74
CA THR A 137 8.08 -24.00 -7.04
C THR A 137 8.57 -24.37 -8.42
N LEU A 138 9.29 -25.48 -8.56
CA LEU A 138 9.70 -25.98 -9.85
C LEU A 138 8.47 -26.33 -10.71
N ALA A 139 8.32 -25.63 -11.82
CA ALA A 139 7.31 -25.92 -12.83
C ALA A 139 7.81 -26.98 -13.83
N SER A 140 9.05 -26.85 -14.27
CA SER A 140 9.70 -27.84 -15.14
C SER A 140 11.21 -27.66 -15.16
N GLU A 141 11.94 -28.76 -15.38
CA GLU A 141 13.36 -28.72 -15.64
C GLU A 141 13.78 -29.75 -16.70
N SER A 142 14.84 -29.43 -17.41
CA SER A 142 15.46 -30.24 -18.45
C SER A 142 16.98 -29.99 -18.48
N LEU A 143 17.67 -30.66 -19.38
CA LEU A 143 19.08 -30.37 -19.67
C LEU A 143 19.32 -28.95 -20.17
N ALA A 144 18.31 -28.31 -20.76
CA ALA A 144 18.47 -27.01 -21.41
C ALA A 144 17.90 -25.83 -20.59
N SER A 145 16.95 -26.09 -19.69
CA SER A 145 16.28 -25.01 -18.96
C SER A 145 15.65 -25.50 -17.68
N ALA A 146 15.44 -24.57 -16.73
CA ALA A 146 14.61 -24.75 -15.56
C ALA A 146 13.62 -23.57 -15.44
N SER A 147 12.38 -23.86 -15.03
CA SER A 147 11.33 -22.85 -14.83
C SER A 147 10.71 -23.01 -13.45
N PHE A 148 10.54 -21.92 -12.76
CA PHE A 148 9.94 -21.83 -11.42
C PHE A 148 8.77 -20.86 -11.45
N ASP A 149 7.67 -21.25 -10.84
CA ASP A 149 6.57 -20.36 -10.51
C ASP A 149 6.78 -19.87 -9.07
N PHE A 150 6.76 -18.56 -8.86
CA PHE A 150 6.88 -17.98 -7.53
C PHE A 150 5.61 -17.23 -7.14
N SER A 151 5.34 -17.19 -5.85
CA SER A 151 4.29 -16.37 -5.25
C SER A 151 4.65 -16.01 -3.82
N PHE A 152 4.08 -14.89 -3.35
CA PHE A 152 4.24 -14.43 -1.97
C PHE A 152 3.00 -13.65 -1.53
N HIS A 153 2.77 -13.63 -0.20
CA HIS A 153 1.78 -12.80 0.43
C HIS A 153 2.43 -11.53 0.96
N TYR A 154 1.72 -10.44 0.92
CA TYR A 154 2.18 -9.16 1.45
C TYR A 154 1.00 -8.34 1.98
N ASP A 155 1.30 -7.38 2.82
CA ASP A 155 0.34 -6.42 3.33
C ASP A 155 0.33 -5.20 2.41
N LYS A 156 -0.79 -4.98 1.72
CA LYS A 156 -0.96 -3.84 0.81
C LYS A 156 -1.52 -2.60 1.50
N ASP A 157 -2.04 -2.74 2.73
CA ASP A 157 -2.70 -1.68 3.47
C ASP A 157 -1.82 -1.21 4.64
N PRO A 158 -1.25 0.01 4.59
CA PRO A 158 -0.42 0.52 5.68
C PRO A 158 -1.23 0.85 6.95
N ILE A 159 -2.56 0.80 6.91
CA ILE A 159 -3.43 1.22 8.02
C ILE A 159 -3.74 0.04 8.95
N THR A 160 -3.86 -1.17 8.40
CA THR A 160 -4.25 -2.36 9.17
C THR A 160 -3.05 -3.22 9.52
N ALA A 161 -2.54 -3.11 10.73
CA ALA A 161 -1.35 -3.84 11.15
C ALA A 161 -1.54 -5.37 11.11
N GLY A 162 -0.58 -6.09 10.53
CA GLY A 162 -0.44 -7.55 10.62
C GLY A 162 -1.33 -8.36 9.68
N VAL A 163 -1.98 -7.74 8.71
CA VAL A 163 -2.82 -8.42 7.71
C VAL A 163 -2.04 -8.59 6.41
N GLN A 164 -1.84 -9.84 5.99
CA GLN A 164 -1.24 -10.18 4.69
C GLN A 164 -2.39 -10.41 3.70
N ASP A 165 -2.96 -9.34 3.18
CA ASP A 165 -4.23 -9.35 2.46
C ASP A 165 -4.11 -9.39 0.94
N ALA A 166 -2.88 -9.40 0.42
CA ALA A 166 -2.59 -9.46 -1.00
C ALA A 166 -1.59 -10.57 -1.35
N THR A 167 -1.63 -10.98 -2.60
CA THR A 167 -0.73 -11.98 -3.17
C THR A 167 -0.23 -11.49 -4.52
N ALA A 168 1.05 -11.65 -4.77
CA ALA A 168 1.65 -11.43 -6.07
C ALA A 168 2.58 -12.59 -6.42
N GLY A 169 2.88 -12.74 -7.71
CA GLY A 169 3.75 -13.79 -8.19
C GLY A 169 4.18 -13.61 -9.63
N GLY A 170 4.93 -14.59 -10.11
CA GLY A 170 5.48 -14.56 -11.45
C GLY A 170 6.24 -15.84 -11.79
N THR A 171 7.12 -15.75 -12.78
CA THR A 171 7.95 -16.85 -13.22
C THR A 171 9.43 -16.45 -13.27
N LEU A 172 10.29 -17.39 -12.91
CA LEU A 172 11.74 -17.29 -13.07
C LEU A 172 12.21 -18.46 -13.94
N VAL A 173 12.78 -18.13 -15.08
CA VAL A 173 13.24 -19.12 -16.06
C VAL A 173 14.74 -19.01 -16.21
N PHE A 174 15.47 -20.12 -16.09
CA PHE A 174 16.89 -20.24 -16.37
C PHE A 174 17.06 -20.97 -17.70
N ASP A 175 17.73 -20.38 -18.65
CA ASP A 175 18.22 -21.03 -19.87
C ASP A 175 19.65 -21.47 -19.61
N LYS A 176 19.83 -22.77 -19.31
CA LYS A 176 21.12 -23.38 -18.99
C LYS A 176 22.06 -23.42 -20.18
N ALA A 177 21.51 -23.43 -21.41
CA ALA A 177 22.30 -23.48 -22.63
C ALA A 177 22.81 -22.10 -23.06
N ALA A 178 22.09 -21.04 -22.71
CA ALA A 178 22.45 -19.66 -23.03
C ALA A 178 23.10 -18.93 -21.85
N ASP A 179 23.19 -19.53 -20.66
CA ASP A 179 23.67 -18.93 -19.42
C ASP A 179 22.86 -17.71 -18.98
N THR A 180 21.57 -17.69 -19.27
CA THR A 180 20.71 -16.54 -18.97
C THR A 180 19.54 -16.92 -18.08
N TYR A 181 19.02 -15.93 -17.35
CA TYR A 181 17.75 -16.05 -16.67
C TYR A 181 16.77 -14.96 -17.16
N THR A 182 15.48 -15.23 -16.98
CA THR A 182 14.41 -14.27 -17.23
C THR A 182 13.44 -14.33 -16.06
N PHE A 183 13.27 -13.20 -15.40
CA PHE A 183 12.24 -12.96 -14.40
C PHE A 183 11.03 -12.32 -15.09
N THR A 184 9.81 -12.75 -14.74
CA THR A 184 8.56 -12.17 -15.26
C THR A 184 7.60 -11.96 -14.11
N LEU A 185 7.06 -10.74 -13.96
CA LEU A 185 6.00 -10.44 -13.00
C LEU A 185 4.65 -10.73 -13.65
N ASN A 186 3.87 -11.63 -13.04
CA ASN A 186 2.54 -12.02 -13.55
C ASN A 186 1.41 -11.24 -12.89
N ASP A 187 1.62 -10.71 -11.70
CA ASP A 187 0.66 -9.91 -10.96
C ASP A 187 1.25 -8.53 -10.67
N VAL A 188 0.39 -7.53 -10.55
CA VAL A 188 0.77 -6.22 -10.04
C VAL A 188 0.91 -6.30 -8.52
N ILE A 189 1.92 -5.66 -7.96
CA ILE A 189 2.05 -5.50 -6.51
C ILE A 189 1.29 -4.22 -6.14
N ASP A 190 0.02 -4.39 -5.82
CA ASP A 190 -0.88 -3.29 -5.45
C ASP A 190 -0.59 -2.79 -4.04
N GLY A 191 -0.83 -1.51 -3.83
CA GLY A 191 -0.75 -0.89 -2.52
C GLY A 191 -1.70 0.27 -2.37
N PHE A 192 -1.77 0.81 -1.16
CA PHE A 192 -2.47 2.04 -0.87
C PHE A 192 -1.47 3.11 -0.47
N SER A 193 -1.52 4.28 -1.11
CA SER A 193 -0.90 5.46 -0.57
C SER A 193 -1.86 6.16 0.39
N PHE A 194 -1.37 6.51 1.56
CA PHE A 194 -2.07 7.33 2.53
C PHE A 194 -1.51 8.75 2.46
N ASN A 195 -2.39 9.70 2.23
CA ASN A 195 -2.05 11.12 2.22
C ASN A 195 -3.18 11.90 2.89
N VAL A 196 -2.84 12.91 3.66
CA VAL A 196 -3.81 13.82 4.27
C VAL A 196 -3.59 15.22 3.73
N LEU A 197 -4.65 15.84 3.24
CA LEU A 197 -4.66 17.22 2.80
C LEU A 197 -5.20 18.09 3.93
N HIS A 198 -4.44 19.10 4.37
CA HIS A 198 -4.72 19.88 5.56
C HIS A 198 -5.23 21.28 5.25
N THR A 199 -6.26 21.75 5.95
CA THR A 199 -6.73 23.13 5.84
C THR A 199 -5.73 24.15 6.40
N ASN A 200 -4.93 23.76 7.38
CA ASN A 200 -3.86 24.63 7.93
C ASN A 200 -2.67 24.79 6.97
N GLU A 201 -2.57 23.98 5.91
CA GLU A 201 -1.56 24.04 4.85
C GLU A 201 -2.10 24.56 3.53
N LEU A 202 -3.28 25.18 3.52
CA LEU A 202 -3.91 25.68 2.30
C LEU A 202 -2.93 26.52 1.45
N ILE A 203 -3.00 26.33 0.14
CA ILE A 203 -2.11 26.99 -0.83
C ILE A 203 -2.67 28.33 -1.25
N ALA A 204 -3.98 28.38 -1.50
CA ALA A 204 -4.70 29.58 -1.87
C ALA A 204 -6.13 29.54 -1.35
N LYS A 205 -6.76 30.71 -1.18
CA LYS A 205 -8.17 30.80 -0.84
C LYS A 205 -8.85 32.01 -1.47
N ALA A 206 -10.16 31.90 -1.64
CA ALA A 206 -11.01 32.99 -2.07
C ALA A 206 -12.25 33.11 -1.14
N PRO A 207 -12.55 34.33 -0.59
CA PRO A 207 -11.75 35.56 -0.68
C PRO A 207 -10.45 35.39 0.12
N ALA A 208 -9.41 36.15 -0.26
CA ALA A 208 -8.10 36.05 0.36
C ALA A 208 -8.05 36.42 1.85
N GLY A 209 -9.08 37.06 2.37
CA GLY A 209 -9.21 37.44 3.78
C GLY A 209 -10.67 37.38 4.23
N ASN A 210 -10.90 37.42 5.55
CA ASN A 210 -12.23 37.42 6.15
C ASN A 210 -12.89 38.85 6.15
N THR A 211 -12.33 39.80 5.41
CA THR A 211 -12.87 41.14 5.32
C THR A 211 -14.22 41.12 4.60
N GLY A 212 -15.23 41.65 5.27
CA GLY A 212 -16.59 41.67 4.71
C GLY A 212 -17.46 40.51 5.12
N HIS A 213 -16.95 39.61 5.98
CA HIS A 213 -17.69 38.46 6.49
C HIS A 213 -18.22 37.61 5.33
N PRO A 214 -17.34 36.85 4.62
CA PRO A 214 -17.75 36.06 3.49
C PRO A 214 -18.65 34.88 3.93
N GLU A 215 -19.77 34.70 3.26
CA GLU A 215 -20.68 33.59 3.50
C GLU A 215 -20.17 32.30 2.83
N ILE A 216 -19.30 32.46 1.84
CA ILE A 216 -18.66 31.32 1.12
C ILE A 216 -17.15 31.56 1.10
N VAL A 217 -16.39 30.53 1.44
CA VAL A 217 -14.94 30.49 1.28
C VAL A 217 -14.55 29.26 0.48
N ALA A 218 -13.69 29.42 -0.51
CA ALA A 218 -13.08 28.31 -1.24
C ALA A 218 -11.59 28.25 -0.91
N GLU A 219 -11.08 27.05 -0.64
CA GLU A 219 -9.67 26.78 -0.36
C GLU A 219 -9.10 25.78 -1.36
N GLN A 220 -7.86 26.02 -1.77
CA GLN A 220 -7.06 25.10 -2.58
C GLN A 220 -6.05 24.41 -1.69
N LEU A 221 -6.09 23.07 -1.68
CA LEU A 221 -5.22 22.24 -0.82
C LEU A 221 -4.11 21.52 -1.61
N THR A 222 -4.21 21.44 -2.93
CA THR A 222 -3.19 20.83 -3.79
C THR A 222 -2.57 21.84 -4.74
N PRO A 223 -1.29 21.67 -5.15
CA PRO A 223 -0.63 22.56 -6.11
C PRO A 223 -1.32 22.59 -7.47
N ASP A 224 -1.10 23.67 -8.22
CA ASP A 224 -1.54 23.76 -9.61
C ASP A 224 -0.87 22.68 -10.46
N GLY A 225 -1.67 21.92 -11.20
CA GLY A 225 -1.20 20.83 -12.04
C GLY A 225 -1.05 19.48 -11.32
N ASP A 226 -1.48 19.41 -10.06
CA ASP A 226 -1.60 18.12 -9.37
C ASP A 226 -2.54 17.20 -10.16
N PRO A 227 -2.19 15.90 -10.36
CA PRO A 227 -3.06 14.95 -11.05
C PRO A 227 -4.39 14.69 -10.33
N ASN A 228 -4.44 14.95 -9.01
CA ASN A 228 -5.63 14.81 -8.17
C ASN A 228 -5.93 16.12 -7.44
N PRO A 229 -6.41 17.17 -8.15
CA PRO A 229 -6.65 18.47 -7.54
C PRO A 229 -7.72 18.37 -6.45
N PHE A 230 -7.51 19.12 -5.35
CA PHE A 230 -8.46 19.14 -4.24
C PHE A 230 -8.71 20.55 -3.73
N PHE A 231 -9.99 20.93 -3.81
CA PHE A 231 -10.50 22.21 -3.32
C PHE A 231 -11.65 21.96 -2.36
N VAL A 232 -11.80 22.83 -1.38
CA VAL A 232 -12.88 22.75 -0.41
C VAL A 232 -13.66 24.05 -0.42
N GLN A 233 -14.98 23.97 -0.59
CA GLN A 233 -15.90 25.07 -0.37
C GLN A 233 -16.46 24.99 1.04
N PHE A 234 -16.39 26.09 1.77
CA PHE A 234 -16.97 26.26 3.09
C PHE A 234 -18.18 27.17 2.99
N THR A 235 -19.29 26.76 3.61
CA THR A 235 -20.49 27.57 3.84
C THR A 235 -20.94 27.41 5.28
N ALA A 236 -21.71 28.34 5.80
CA ALA A 236 -22.17 28.34 7.16
C ALA A 236 -23.64 28.73 7.29
N ASN A 237 -24.32 28.12 8.23
CA ASN A 237 -25.68 28.51 8.63
C ASN A 237 -25.72 28.68 10.14
N SER A 238 -26.52 29.65 10.60
CA SER A 238 -26.73 29.84 12.03
C SER A 238 -28.19 30.14 12.38
N THR A 239 -28.57 29.77 13.62
CA THR A 239 -29.92 29.99 14.19
C THR A 239 -29.94 31.17 15.12
N THR A 240 -29.01 32.12 15.02
CA THR A 240 -28.79 33.22 15.98
C THR A 240 -30.04 33.99 16.39
N ASN A 241 -31.15 33.78 15.72
CA ASN A 241 -32.46 34.41 16.04
C ASN A 241 -33.64 33.42 16.19
N SER A 242 -33.43 32.31 16.86
CA SER A 242 -34.54 31.48 17.34
C SER A 242 -35.34 30.66 16.29
N ILE A 243 -34.86 30.48 15.11
CA ILE A 243 -35.48 29.57 14.14
C ILE A 243 -34.68 28.29 14.17
N GLY A 244 -35.32 27.16 14.35
CA GLY A 244 -34.66 25.85 14.27
C GLY A 244 -34.03 25.63 12.90
N LEU A 245 -32.93 24.88 12.85
CA LEU A 245 -32.36 24.45 11.59
C LEU A 245 -33.39 23.60 10.85
N GLY A 246 -33.48 23.77 9.53
CA GLY A 246 -34.28 22.91 8.67
C GLY A 246 -33.40 21.84 8.01
N PHE A 247 -34.03 20.82 7.49
CA PHE A 247 -33.38 19.78 6.68
C PHE A 247 -33.67 20.01 5.21
N ASN A 248 -32.70 19.62 4.38
CA ASN A 248 -32.82 19.58 2.95
C ASN A 248 -32.69 18.15 2.46
N SER A 249 -33.73 17.61 1.88
CA SER A 249 -33.76 16.22 1.41
C SER A 249 -33.01 16.00 0.09
N THR A 250 -32.59 17.06 -0.58
CA THR A 250 -31.82 16.94 -1.83
C THR A 250 -30.32 17.04 -1.64
N GLY A 251 -29.87 17.45 -0.47
CA GLY A 251 -28.45 17.69 -0.19
C GLY A 251 -27.90 18.98 -0.82
N ASP A 252 -28.70 19.71 -1.59
CA ASP A 252 -28.22 20.76 -2.50
C ASP A 252 -28.47 22.16 -1.99
N GLY A 253 -28.51 22.38 -0.69
CA GLY A 253 -28.68 23.71 -0.13
C GLY A 253 -30.05 24.37 -0.30
N ALA A 254 -30.95 23.81 -1.11
CA ALA A 254 -32.30 24.32 -1.25
C ALA A 254 -33.19 23.73 -0.14
N PRO A 255 -33.76 24.51 0.78
CA PRO A 255 -34.58 24.01 1.85
C PRO A 255 -35.86 23.36 1.28
N ASN A 256 -35.96 22.02 1.38
CA ASN A 256 -37.14 21.28 0.92
C ASN A 256 -38.13 21.02 2.07
N GLY A 257 -37.67 21.10 3.30
CA GLY A 257 -38.53 20.98 4.47
C GLY A 257 -38.97 22.33 5.02
N PRO A 258 -40.05 22.39 5.77
CA PRO A 258 -40.37 23.57 6.53
C PRO A 258 -39.25 23.89 7.51
N PRO A 259 -39.03 25.17 7.85
CA PRO A 259 -37.99 25.57 8.85
C PRO A 259 -38.18 24.92 10.24
N THR A 260 -39.26 24.21 10.44
CA THR A 260 -39.59 23.47 11.66
C THR A 260 -39.30 21.98 11.58
N ASP A 261 -38.82 21.49 10.44
CA ASP A 261 -38.37 20.09 10.34
C ASP A 261 -37.01 19.94 11.00
N THR A 262 -36.98 19.17 12.08
CA THR A 262 -35.80 18.94 12.91
C THR A 262 -35.39 17.47 12.95
N ALA A 263 -36.06 16.62 12.15
CA ALA A 263 -35.81 15.19 12.12
C ALA A 263 -34.95 14.77 10.94
N PHE A 264 -33.70 14.39 11.21
CA PHE A 264 -32.79 13.85 10.23
C PHE A 264 -33.15 12.40 9.90
N THR A 265 -33.11 12.03 8.61
CA THR A 265 -33.40 10.69 8.14
C THR A 265 -32.11 10.01 7.70
N GLN A 266 -31.66 9.04 8.50
CA GLN A 266 -30.44 8.26 8.23
C GLN A 266 -30.55 7.50 6.90
N GLY A 267 -29.53 7.64 6.02
CA GLY A 267 -29.49 6.95 4.74
C GLY A 267 -30.33 7.58 3.62
N ALA A 268 -31.07 8.65 3.90
CA ALA A 268 -31.63 9.53 2.88
C ALA A 268 -30.54 10.49 2.33
N HIS A 269 -30.89 11.44 1.50
CA HIS A 269 -29.97 12.51 1.11
C HIS A 269 -30.41 13.82 1.78
N ASP A 270 -30.44 13.81 3.10
CA ASP A 270 -30.85 14.95 3.91
C ASP A 270 -29.62 15.74 4.37
N MET A 271 -29.65 17.07 4.18
CA MET A 271 -28.63 18.01 4.68
C MET A 271 -29.25 19.00 5.65
N VAL A 272 -28.50 19.34 6.67
CA VAL A 272 -28.93 20.35 7.65
C VAL A 272 -28.72 21.73 7.05
N THR A 273 -29.78 22.52 7.00
CA THR A 273 -29.73 23.89 6.51
C THR A 273 -30.76 24.77 7.20
N ASN A 274 -30.62 26.07 7.11
CA ASN A 274 -31.66 27.03 7.42
C ASN A 274 -31.57 28.23 6.45
N VAL A 275 -32.55 29.12 6.52
CA VAL A 275 -32.62 30.31 5.66
C VAL A 275 -31.64 31.43 6.05
N ASN A 276 -30.93 31.30 7.15
CA ASN A 276 -29.98 32.27 7.65
C ASN A 276 -28.57 31.74 7.36
N GLU A 277 -28.02 32.16 6.22
CA GLU A 277 -26.60 32.04 5.98
C GLU A 277 -25.83 32.89 6.98
N ASP A 278 -24.67 32.44 7.39
CA ASP A 278 -23.76 33.15 8.25
C ASP A 278 -22.36 33.19 7.62
N TRP A 279 -21.51 34.04 8.11
CA TRP A 279 -20.18 34.14 7.53
C TRP A 279 -19.27 33.04 8.03
N VAL A 280 -18.39 32.60 7.13
CA VAL A 280 -17.40 31.55 7.36
C VAL A 280 -16.07 32.18 7.77
N SER A 281 -15.52 31.69 8.87
CA SER A 281 -14.14 31.94 9.25
C SER A 281 -13.29 30.71 8.91
N ALA A 282 -12.82 30.60 7.68
CA ALA A 282 -11.89 29.58 7.25
C ALA A 282 -10.52 30.20 7.01
N THR A 283 -9.54 29.77 7.79
CA THR A 283 -8.15 30.28 7.77
C THR A 283 -7.19 29.12 8.06
N GLN A 284 -5.91 29.32 7.84
CA GLN A 284 -4.89 28.36 8.27
C GLN A 284 -4.86 28.09 9.78
N ALA A 285 -5.48 28.94 10.59
CA ALA A 285 -5.45 28.84 12.04
C ALA A 285 -6.73 28.29 12.65
N THR A 286 -7.89 28.56 12.02
CA THR A 286 -9.20 28.15 12.55
C THR A 286 -10.24 28.05 11.44
N ASN A 287 -11.20 27.15 11.67
CA ASN A 287 -12.38 26.94 10.83
C ASN A 287 -13.63 27.03 11.70
N GLY A 288 -14.50 28.01 11.46
CA GLY A 288 -15.66 28.27 12.29
C GLY A 288 -16.76 29.04 11.60
N VAL A 289 -17.84 29.34 12.35
CA VAL A 289 -19.03 30.08 11.94
C VAL A 289 -19.09 31.37 12.71
N ALA A 290 -19.28 32.48 12.04
CA ALA A 290 -19.36 33.83 12.62
C ALA A 290 -18.18 34.23 13.55
N GLY A 291 -17.12 33.41 13.51
CA GLY A 291 -15.93 33.54 14.37
C GLY A 291 -15.03 32.32 14.21
N ASP A 292 -14.16 32.08 15.17
CA ASP A 292 -13.17 31.01 15.17
C ASP A 292 -13.68 29.69 15.84
N THR A 293 -14.98 29.60 16.10
CA THR A 293 -15.63 28.45 16.76
C THR A 293 -16.93 28.10 16.06
N ILE A 294 -17.44 26.91 16.35
CA ILE A 294 -18.81 26.49 16.04
C ILE A 294 -19.56 26.39 17.35
N GLN A 295 -20.64 27.18 17.49
CA GLN A 295 -21.45 27.25 18.69
C GLN A 295 -22.79 26.54 18.48
N LYS A 296 -23.54 26.41 19.56
CA LYS A 296 -24.91 25.88 19.49
C LYS A 296 -25.75 26.71 18.51
N GLY A 297 -26.41 26.01 17.60
CA GLY A 297 -27.21 26.64 16.56
C GLY A 297 -26.42 27.05 15.30
N GLU A 298 -25.18 26.66 15.22
CA GLU A 298 -24.32 26.88 14.05
C GLU A 298 -23.97 25.58 13.36
N VAL A 299 -23.84 25.62 12.03
CA VAL A 299 -23.42 24.49 11.18
C VAL A 299 -22.38 25.01 10.20
N LEU A 300 -21.22 24.35 10.16
CA LEU A 300 -20.20 24.53 9.14
C LEU A 300 -20.35 23.42 8.11
N THR A 301 -20.51 23.76 6.84
CA THR A 301 -20.67 22.81 5.72
C THR A 301 -19.46 22.90 4.79
N LEU A 302 -18.87 21.74 4.48
CA LEU A 302 -17.77 21.57 3.55
C LEU A 302 -18.22 20.72 2.36
N ARG A 303 -17.79 21.09 1.14
CA ARG A 303 -17.99 20.31 -0.10
C ARG A 303 -16.68 20.24 -0.87
N PHE A 304 -16.41 19.12 -1.54
CA PHE A 304 -15.10 18.81 -2.13
C PHE A 304 -15.15 18.85 -3.65
N PHE A 305 -14.12 19.50 -4.25
CA PHE A 305 -14.05 19.69 -5.69
C PHE A 305 -12.69 19.34 -6.25
N SER A 306 -12.69 18.73 -7.44
CA SER A 306 -11.49 18.44 -8.23
C SER A 306 -11.15 19.50 -9.27
N ASP A 307 -11.97 20.54 -9.39
CA ASP A 307 -11.77 21.67 -10.29
C ASP A 307 -11.57 22.97 -9.48
N ASN A 308 -10.90 23.95 -10.09
CA ASN A 308 -10.60 25.21 -9.43
C ASN A 308 -11.86 26.05 -9.23
N ILE A 309 -12.33 26.16 -8.00
CA ILE A 309 -13.51 26.92 -7.57
C ILE A 309 -13.19 28.30 -7.00
N LEU A 310 -11.93 28.71 -6.96
CA LEU A 310 -11.54 30.01 -6.37
C LEU A 310 -12.15 31.18 -7.09
N GLY A 311 -12.43 31.07 -8.38
CA GLY A 311 -13.08 32.11 -9.18
C GLY A 311 -14.60 32.18 -9.02
N ASP A 312 -15.22 31.19 -8.40
CA ASP A 312 -16.67 31.07 -8.26
C ASP A 312 -17.19 31.80 -7.02
N VAL A 313 -16.29 32.20 -6.14
CA VAL A 313 -16.65 32.90 -4.91
C VAL A 313 -16.78 34.41 -5.18
N ASN A 314 -17.94 35.01 -4.83
CA ASN A 314 -18.14 36.45 -4.87
C ASN A 314 -18.09 37.02 -3.45
N PRO A 315 -16.93 37.57 -3.00
CA PRO A 315 -16.79 38.08 -1.64
C PRO A 315 -17.60 39.35 -1.34
N ASN A 316 -18.19 39.98 -2.36
CA ASN A 316 -18.92 41.24 -2.24
C ASN A 316 -20.44 41.08 -2.31
N ALA A 317 -20.95 39.91 -2.33
CA ALA A 317 -22.38 39.62 -2.36
C ALA A 317 -22.78 38.66 -1.21
N PRO A 318 -22.89 39.19 0.03
CA PRO A 318 -23.48 38.46 1.13
C PRO A 318 -24.89 37.96 0.74
N GLY A 319 -25.22 36.73 1.02
CA GLY A 319 -26.51 36.14 0.70
C GLY A 319 -26.79 35.91 -0.79
N GLY A 320 -25.80 36.00 -1.65
CA GLY A 320 -25.92 35.87 -3.09
C GLY A 320 -24.67 35.31 -3.76
N GLY A 321 -23.78 34.75 -2.99
CA GLY A 321 -22.60 34.05 -3.53
C GLY A 321 -23.00 32.88 -4.41
N THR A 322 -22.19 32.59 -5.39
CA THR A 322 -22.38 31.39 -6.25
C THR A 322 -21.88 30.17 -5.45
N GLU A 323 -22.73 29.63 -4.59
CA GLU A 323 -22.49 28.36 -3.96
C GLU A 323 -22.52 27.27 -5.04
N ARG A 324 -21.48 26.45 -5.08
CA ARG A 324 -21.48 25.22 -5.87
C ARG A 324 -22.00 24.08 -5.02
N LEU A 325 -23.02 23.41 -5.52
CA LEU A 325 -23.76 22.44 -4.73
C LEU A 325 -23.36 21.00 -5.02
N ASP A 326 -22.88 20.74 -6.26
CA ASP A 326 -22.53 19.40 -6.70
C ASP A 326 -21.02 19.13 -6.53
N PRO A 327 -20.59 18.43 -5.47
CA PRO A 327 -19.20 18.04 -5.30
C PRO A 327 -18.68 17.20 -6.46
N THR A 328 -17.41 17.37 -6.81
CA THR A 328 -16.79 16.70 -7.96
C THR A 328 -15.67 15.72 -7.55
N THR A 329 -15.31 15.69 -6.26
CA THR A 329 -14.35 14.72 -5.70
C THR A 329 -14.76 14.25 -4.31
N SER A 330 -14.04 13.30 -3.77
CA SER A 330 -14.32 12.70 -2.47
C SER A 330 -13.05 12.41 -1.69
N ALA A 331 -13.18 12.20 -0.39
CA ALA A 331 -12.16 11.72 0.52
C ALA A 331 -12.62 10.40 1.15
N SER A 332 -11.68 9.52 1.48
CA SER A 332 -11.96 8.25 2.16
C SER A 332 -12.20 8.44 3.68
N GLY A 333 -11.70 9.54 4.22
CA GLY A 333 -11.89 9.89 5.63
C GLY A 333 -11.73 11.37 5.88
N VAL A 334 -12.16 11.80 7.06
CA VAL A 334 -12.00 13.17 7.56
C VAL A 334 -11.42 13.13 8.96
N VAL A 335 -10.42 13.97 9.19
CA VAL A 335 -9.76 14.13 10.48
C VAL A 335 -9.95 15.56 10.94
N ILE A 336 -10.40 15.76 12.17
CA ILE A 336 -10.63 17.11 12.71
C ILE A 336 -9.80 17.31 13.97
N LYS A 337 -8.94 18.31 13.95
CA LYS A 337 -8.17 18.73 15.11
C LYS A 337 -8.83 19.90 15.81
N PHE A 338 -9.05 19.74 17.11
CA PHE A 338 -9.65 20.75 18.00
C PHE A 338 -8.61 21.33 18.93
N ASP A 339 -8.69 22.64 19.21
CA ASP A 339 -7.91 23.36 20.22
C ASP A 339 -8.78 23.64 21.45
N GLY A 340 -8.37 23.14 22.59
CA GLY A 340 -8.99 23.43 23.89
C GLY A 340 -10.35 22.77 24.08
N ILE A 341 -10.56 21.56 23.55
CA ILE A 341 -11.83 20.86 23.73
C ILE A 341 -12.03 20.41 25.19
N GLY A 342 -13.21 20.68 25.76
CA GLY A 342 -13.58 20.28 27.12
C GLY A 342 -13.80 18.77 27.26
N ASN A 343 -14.29 18.36 28.44
CA ASN A 343 -14.47 16.95 28.73
C ASN A 343 -15.90 16.44 28.49
N SER A 344 -16.79 17.32 28.04
CA SER A 344 -18.22 17.04 27.81
C SER A 344 -18.69 17.42 26.41
N GLU A 345 -17.80 17.91 25.53
CA GLU A 345 -18.19 18.32 24.19
C GLU A 345 -18.44 17.08 23.32
N ASP A 346 -19.69 16.92 22.92
CA ASP A 346 -20.13 15.95 21.91
C ASP A 346 -20.53 16.69 20.63
N LEU A 347 -20.30 16.08 19.49
CA LEU A 347 -20.64 16.68 18.20
C LEU A 347 -21.32 15.68 17.27
N VAL A 348 -21.98 16.23 16.25
CA VAL A 348 -22.55 15.44 15.17
C VAL A 348 -21.92 15.89 13.85
N LEU A 349 -21.52 14.92 13.06
CA LEU A 349 -21.16 15.11 11.66
C LEU A 349 -22.32 14.59 10.79
N ILE A 350 -22.68 15.33 9.75
CA ILE A 350 -23.46 14.79 8.64
C ILE A 350 -22.48 14.54 7.50
N LEU A 351 -22.27 13.30 7.15
CA LEU A 351 -21.44 12.91 6.01
C LEU A 351 -22.31 12.86 4.76
N ASP A 352 -21.94 13.65 3.77
CA ASP A 352 -22.50 13.57 2.41
C ASP A 352 -21.65 12.59 1.63
N LEU A 353 -22.26 11.48 1.22
CA LEU A 353 -21.59 10.27 0.74
C LEU A 353 -22.01 9.95 -0.68
N LYS A 354 -21.02 9.55 -1.50
CA LYS A 354 -21.24 9.09 -2.87
C LYS A 354 -20.52 7.78 -3.11
N ASP A 355 -21.21 6.82 -3.74
CA ASP A 355 -20.60 5.56 -4.14
C ASP A 355 -20.03 5.61 -5.59
N ALA A 356 -19.30 4.58 -5.98
CA ALA A 356 -18.72 4.45 -7.31
C ALA A 356 -19.77 4.41 -8.46
N ASN A 357 -21.03 4.15 -8.13
CA ASN A 357 -22.14 4.14 -9.10
C ASN A 357 -22.86 5.49 -9.20
N GLY A 358 -22.46 6.46 -8.36
CA GLY A 358 -23.06 7.79 -8.30
C GLY A 358 -24.30 7.86 -7.40
N ASN A 359 -24.57 6.86 -6.57
CA ASN A 359 -25.64 6.94 -5.57
C ASN A 359 -25.18 7.85 -4.43
N GLU A 360 -26.07 8.71 -3.97
CA GLU A 360 -25.81 9.68 -2.92
C GLU A 360 -26.73 9.42 -1.71
N VAL A 361 -26.12 9.43 -0.53
CA VAL A 361 -26.82 9.31 0.76
C VAL A 361 -26.13 10.19 1.79
N THR A 362 -26.84 10.55 2.84
CA THR A 362 -26.24 11.19 4.01
C THR A 362 -26.32 10.30 5.23
N ARG A 363 -25.28 10.35 6.06
CA ARG A 363 -25.23 9.64 7.34
C ARG A 363 -24.78 10.58 8.45
N ALA A 364 -25.55 10.60 9.51
CA ALA A 364 -25.16 11.29 10.74
C ALA A 364 -24.23 10.38 11.54
N VAL A 365 -23.15 10.95 12.05
CA VAL A 365 -22.20 10.31 12.97
C VAL A 365 -22.22 11.10 14.28
N ASN A 366 -22.62 10.46 15.37
CA ASN A 366 -22.54 11.00 16.72
C ASN A 366 -21.15 10.71 17.29
N VAL A 367 -20.48 11.76 17.72
CA VAL A 367 -19.12 11.69 18.29
C VAL A 367 -19.21 12.10 19.76
N GLN A 368 -18.95 11.17 20.64
CA GLN A 368 -18.87 11.45 22.06
C GLN A 368 -17.46 11.92 22.42
N ASN A 369 -17.33 12.69 23.48
CA ASN A 369 -16.02 13.16 23.97
C ASN A 369 -15.03 12.01 24.20
N SER A 370 -15.52 10.82 24.55
CA SER A 370 -14.71 9.61 24.71
C SER A 370 -14.13 9.06 23.39
N ASP A 371 -14.67 9.45 22.24
CA ASP A 371 -14.20 9.01 20.92
C ASP A 371 -13.06 9.87 20.42
N LEU A 372 -12.84 11.02 21.06
CA LEU A 372 -11.77 11.94 20.73
C LEU A 372 -10.41 11.43 21.27
N ILE A 373 -9.45 11.38 20.40
CA ILE A 373 -8.07 11.02 20.73
C ILE A 373 -7.40 12.22 21.41
N LYS A 374 -6.96 12.02 22.65
CA LYS A 374 -6.29 13.06 23.47
C LYS A 374 -4.87 12.62 23.80
N GLY A 375 -3.92 13.54 23.61
CA GLY A 375 -2.50 13.30 23.85
C GLY A 375 -1.78 12.63 22.67
N ASN A 376 -0.68 13.23 22.31
CA ASN A 376 0.10 12.90 21.11
C ASN A 376 0.51 11.42 20.99
N ALA A 377 0.83 10.77 22.11
CA ALA A 377 1.22 9.36 22.15
C ALA A 377 0.08 8.37 21.82
N ASN A 378 -1.16 8.85 21.79
CA ASN A 378 -2.34 8.03 21.52
C ASN A 378 -2.82 8.13 20.08
N ILE A 379 -2.21 9.01 19.25
CA ILE A 379 -2.55 9.10 17.84
C ILE A 379 -2.08 7.82 17.16
N PRO A 380 -2.99 7.06 16.51
CA PRO A 380 -2.60 5.82 15.83
C PRO A 380 -1.81 6.12 14.56
N PHE A 381 -0.97 5.16 14.15
CA PHE A 381 -0.39 5.19 12.80
C PHE A 381 -1.51 4.96 11.76
N PRO A 382 -1.48 5.62 10.59
CA PRO A 382 -0.47 6.56 10.09
C PRO A 382 -0.72 8.03 10.50
N TYR A 383 -1.82 8.33 11.18
CA TYR A 383 -2.22 9.70 11.54
C TYR A 383 -1.20 10.43 12.42
N ASN A 384 -0.39 9.69 13.18
CA ASN A 384 0.69 10.25 14.00
C ASN A 384 1.86 10.81 13.19
N THR A 385 1.92 10.57 11.89
CA THR A 385 2.89 11.21 10.97
C THR A 385 2.39 12.58 10.50
N GLU A 386 1.07 12.79 10.49
CA GLU A 386 0.40 13.97 9.96
C GLU A 386 -0.04 14.96 11.07
N PHE A 387 -0.42 14.44 12.23
CA PHE A 387 -0.99 15.27 13.31
C PHE A 387 -0.14 15.23 14.56
N THR A 388 -0.10 16.39 15.24
CA THR A 388 0.46 16.53 16.58
C THR A 388 -0.54 17.22 17.50
N LEU A 389 -0.65 16.77 18.75
CA LEU A 389 -1.54 17.31 19.77
C LEU A 389 -0.73 17.93 20.91
N ASP A 390 -1.15 19.09 21.38
CA ASP A 390 -0.69 19.62 22.65
C ASP A 390 -1.60 19.19 23.81
N ASN A 391 -1.41 19.77 24.99
CA ASN A 391 -2.06 19.30 26.23
C ASN A 391 -3.60 19.44 26.24
N ASN A 392 -4.16 20.31 25.40
CA ASN A 392 -5.60 20.62 25.39
C ASN A 392 -6.26 20.24 24.07
N ASP A 393 -5.46 19.80 23.09
CA ASP A 393 -5.96 19.41 21.80
C ASP A 393 -6.64 18.05 21.84
N ALA A 394 -7.54 17.83 20.90
CA ALA A 394 -8.10 16.52 20.60
C ALA A 394 -8.19 16.29 19.09
N LEU A 395 -8.15 15.04 18.69
CA LEU A 395 -8.27 14.60 17.31
C LEU A 395 -9.48 13.69 17.17
N LEU A 396 -10.29 13.98 16.17
CA LEU A 396 -11.35 13.13 15.69
C LEU A 396 -10.90 12.49 14.39
N ILE A 397 -11.01 11.18 14.24
CA ILE A 397 -10.75 10.45 13.01
C ILE A 397 -12.04 9.75 12.61
N VAL A 398 -12.47 9.96 11.36
CA VAL A 398 -13.59 9.25 10.73
C VAL A 398 -13.08 8.58 9.47
N GLU A 399 -13.10 7.25 9.48
CA GLU A 399 -12.61 6.39 8.39
C GLU A 399 -13.78 5.77 7.61
N GLN A 400 -13.50 5.21 6.44
CA GLN A 400 -14.54 4.61 5.59
C GLN A 400 -15.32 3.50 6.31
N ASN A 401 -14.68 2.71 7.14
CA ASN A 401 -15.31 1.64 7.90
C ASN A 401 -16.26 2.15 9.03
N ASP A 402 -16.17 3.44 9.40
CA ASP A 402 -17.09 4.02 10.39
C ASP A 402 -18.47 4.32 9.80
N TYR A 403 -18.55 4.59 8.51
CA TYR A 403 -19.77 5.01 7.86
C TYR A 403 -20.25 4.07 6.75
N THR A 404 -19.52 3.00 6.43
CA THR A 404 -19.91 1.99 5.43
C THR A 404 -20.15 0.63 6.10
N VAL A 405 -20.91 -0.22 5.43
CA VAL A 405 -21.04 -1.64 5.77
C VAL A 405 -20.42 -2.49 4.66
N ALA A 406 -20.19 -3.78 4.96
CA ALA A 406 -19.58 -4.69 4.00
C ALA A 406 -20.28 -4.69 2.65
N GLY A 407 -19.52 -4.43 1.59
CA GLY A 407 -19.99 -4.35 0.20
C GLY A 407 -20.37 -2.95 -0.28
N GLU A 408 -20.34 -1.94 0.56
CA GLU A 408 -20.49 -0.54 0.17
C GLU A 408 -19.14 0.09 -0.22
N THR A 409 -19.20 1.05 -1.16
CA THR A 409 -18.03 1.79 -1.67
C THR A 409 -18.18 3.30 -1.50
N PHE A 410 -19.00 3.73 -0.55
CA PHE A 410 -19.20 5.15 -0.30
C PHE A 410 -17.92 5.85 0.13
N GLN A 411 -17.75 7.09 -0.36
CA GLN A 411 -16.72 8.03 0.05
C GLN A 411 -17.38 9.37 0.42
N ILE A 412 -16.70 10.17 1.20
CA ILE A 412 -17.18 11.47 1.68
C ILE A 412 -16.95 12.50 0.59
N GLN A 413 -18.02 13.11 0.07
CA GLN A 413 -17.95 14.25 -0.85
C GLN A 413 -18.23 15.58 -0.19
N GLY A 414 -18.71 15.56 1.05
CA GLY A 414 -18.97 16.72 1.88
C GLY A 414 -19.20 16.35 3.33
N VAL A 415 -19.07 17.30 4.22
CA VAL A 415 -19.33 17.10 5.64
C VAL A 415 -19.94 18.36 6.26
N GLN A 416 -20.92 18.15 7.15
CA GLN A 416 -21.42 19.21 8.05
C GLN A 416 -20.95 18.91 9.46
N ILE A 417 -20.51 19.95 10.15
CA ILE A 417 -19.97 19.88 11.52
C ILE A 417 -20.82 20.77 12.40
N MET A 418 -21.32 20.19 13.49
CA MET A 418 -22.16 20.92 14.44
C MET A 418 -22.07 20.33 15.84
N GLN A 419 -22.50 21.08 16.84
CA GLN A 419 -22.76 20.51 18.16
C GLN A 419 -23.94 19.56 18.14
N SER A 420 -23.94 18.54 19.01
CA SER A 420 -25.04 17.58 19.14
C SER A 420 -26.34 18.24 19.61
N ALA A 421 -26.25 19.31 20.38
CA ALA A 421 -27.41 20.01 20.97
C ALA A 421 -28.02 21.09 20.09
N ASN A 422 -27.94 21.01 18.77
CA ASN A 422 -28.51 22.01 17.85
C ASN A 422 -30.03 22.07 17.75
N GLY A 423 -30.75 21.32 18.59
CA GLY A 423 -32.19 21.22 18.53
C GLY A 423 -32.73 20.30 17.43
N LEU A 424 -31.84 19.56 16.78
CA LEU A 424 -32.16 18.54 15.79
C LEU A 424 -32.31 17.20 16.47
N THR A 425 -33.00 16.31 15.79
CA THR A 425 -33.26 14.93 16.26
C THR A 425 -33.01 13.95 15.12
N GLY A 426 -32.79 12.71 15.46
CA GLY A 426 -32.60 11.63 14.50
C GLY A 426 -31.70 10.54 15.05
N ASP A 427 -31.54 9.50 14.26
CA ASP A 427 -30.56 8.46 14.53
C ASP A 427 -29.23 8.82 13.94
N ALA A 428 -28.14 8.46 14.62
CA ALA A 428 -26.78 8.64 14.15
C ALA A 428 -25.97 7.37 14.39
N ILE A 429 -24.98 7.15 13.56
CA ILE A 429 -23.94 6.14 13.80
C ILE A 429 -23.19 6.56 15.05
N ASN A 430 -23.04 5.68 16.01
CA ASN A 430 -22.24 5.95 17.19
C ASN A 430 -20.79 5.63 16.91
N LEU A 431 -19.95 6.66 16.77
CA LEU A 431 -18.52 6.48 16.57
C LEU A 431 -17.90 5.79 17.79
N ASN A 432 -16.92 4.94 17.61
CA ASN A 432 -16.29 4.21 18.71
C ASN A 432 -14.82 4.54 18.95
N GLY A 433 -14.26 5.52 18.24
CA GLY A 433 -12.89 6.03 18.44
C GLY A 433 -11.78 5.05 18.10
N ALA A 434 -12.10 3.83 17.63
CA ALA A 434 -11.12 2.87 17.17
C ALA A 434 -10.81 3.12 15.68
N THR A 435 -9.58 2.88 15.26
CA THR A 435 -9.13 3.09 13.87
C THR A 435 -8.75 1.77 13.21
N GLY A 436 -8.78 1.76 11.86
CA GLY A 436 -8.43 0.60 11.06
C GLY A 436 -9.57 -0.41 10.88
N ALA A 437 -9.34 -1.44 10.07
CA ALA A 437 -10.37 -2.41 9.66
C ALA A 437 -11.06 -3.17 10.81
N ASN A 438 -10.45 -3.21 11.98
CA ASN A 438 -11.01 -3.83 13.17
C ASN A 438 -11.68 -2.81 14.11
N GLY A 439 -11.71 -1.53 13.75
CA GLY A 439 -12.13 -0.44 14.62
C GLY A 439 -13.58 -0.04 14.44
N GLY A 440 -13.84 0.83 13.51
CA GLY A 440 -15.09 1.56 13.38
C GLY A 440 -16.22 0.83 12.69
N SER A 441 -15.98 -0.23 11.95
CA SER A 441 -16.94 -0.87 11.04
C SER A 441 -18.27 -1.33 11.67
N SER A 442 -18.34 -1.47 12.98
CA SER A 442 -19.59 -1.78 13.68
C SER A 442 -20.46 -0.55 13.93
N ALA A 443 -19.93 0.64 13.73
CA ALA A 443 -20.64 1.89 14.02
C ALA A 443 -21.93 2.02 13.20
N THR A 444 -21.91 1.60 11.92
CA THR A 444 -23.10 1.68 11.05
C THR A 444 -24.30 0.87 11.52
N SER A 445 -24.10 -0.11 12.39
CA SER A 445 -25.19 -0.90 12.99
C SER A 445 -25.58 -0.44 14.39
N ASN A 446 -24.82 0.48 14.99
CA ASN A 446 -25.00 0.93 16.36
C ASN A 446 -25.51 2.37 16.37
N LEU A 447 -26.79 2.54 16.02
CA LEU A 447 -27.43 3.85 15.98
C LEU A 447 -27.76 4.35 17.38
N THR A 448 -27.56 5.64 17.57
CA THR A 448 -27.91 6.35 18.81
C THR A 448 -28.64 7.65 18.50
N ALA A 449 -29.41 8.16 19.45
CA ALA A 449 -30.01 9.48 19.33
C ALA A 449 -28.98 10.56 19.64
N TRP A 450 -29.14 11.72 19.00
CA TRP A 450 -28.27 12.88 19.26
C TRP A 450 -28.46 13.40 20.70
N ASP A 451 -27.37 13.84 21.32
CA ASP A 451 -27.44 14.39 22.67
C ASP A 451 -27.98 15.84 22.65
N PRO A 452 -29.17 16.10 23.23
CA PRO A 452 -29.73 17.44 23.23
C PRO A 452 -29.17 18.34 24.34
N THR A 453 -28.26 17.85 25.17
CA THR A 453 -27.82 18.54 26.39
C THR A 453 -26.47 19.25 26.28
N ASP A 454 -25.69 18.93 25.27
CA ASP A 454 -24.37 19.53 25.05
C ASP A 454 -24.49 21.02 24.66
N ASN A 455 -23.59 21.85 25.19
CA ASN A 455 -23.59 23.31 24.96
C ASN A 455 -22.21 23.90 24.73
N ASP A 456 -21.19 23.09 24.65
CA ASP A 456 -19.82 23.58 24.54
C ASP A 456 -19.50 24.07 23.12
N VAL A 457 -18.41 24.78 22.95
CA VAL A 457 -18.00 25.32 21.66
C VAL A 457 -16.92 24.44 21.02
N LEU A 458 -16.99 24.26 19.73
CA LEU A 458 -15.98 23.54 18.95
C LEU A 458 -15.03 24.55 18.33
N LYS A 459 -13.74 24.49 18.68
CA LYS A 459 -12.69 25.28 18.05
C LYS A 459 -11.84 24.37 17.16
N ILE A 460 -12.09 24.42 15.87
CA ILE A 460 -11.39 23.62 14.87
C ILE A 460 -10.17 24.40 14.38
N VAL A 461 -8.99 23.78 14.48
CA VAL A 461 -7.72 24.39 14.05
C VAL A 461 -7.12 23.72 12.82
N ASP A 462 -7.59 22.53 12.50
CA ASP A 462 -7.23 21.83 11.26
C ASP A 462 -8.28 20.81 10.87
N ILE A 463 -8.53 20.67 9.57
CA ILE A 463 -9.33 19.59 9.00
C ILE A 463 -8.46 18.89 7.96
N GLY A 464 -8.23 17.61 8.16
CA GLY A 464 -7.51 16.75 7.24
C GLY A 464 -8.48 15.92 6.39
N PHE A 465 -8.23 15.87 5.10
CA PHE A 465 -8.98 15.01 4.15
C PHE A 465 -8.09 13.85 3.74
N VAL A 466 -8.49 12.66 4.13
CA VAL A 466 -7.73 11.44 3.85
C VAL A 466 -7.93 11.05 2.38
N GLN A 467 -6.83 11.06 1.66
CA GLN A 467 -6.76 10.57 0.28
C GLN A 467 -6.15 9.17 0.32
N GLN A 468 -6.96 8.17 0.04
CA GLN A 468 -6.47 6.82 -0.23
C GLN A 468 -6.49 6.61 -1.73
N THR A 469 -5.33 6.46 -2.32
CA THR A 469 -5.21 6.04 -3.70
C THR A 469 -4.68 4.61 -3.73
N SER A 470 -5.47 3.71 -4.35
CA SER A 470 -4.93 2.42 -4.75
C SER A 470 -3.91 2.68 -5.87
N GLY A 471 -2.74 2.15 -5.70
CA GLY A 471 -1.65 2.27 -6.67
C GLY A 471 -0.76 1.06 -6.60
N THR A 472 0.32 1.10 -7.33
CA THR A 472 1.38 0.11 -7.23
C THR A 472 2.41 0.55 -6.20
N ILE A 473 2.97 -0.40 -5.45
CA ILE A 473 4.05 -0.14 -4.48
C ILE A 473 5.34 -0.81 -4.91
N ASP A 474 6.45 -0.30 -4.41
CA ASP A 474 7.76 -0.87 -4.69
C ASP A 474 7.96 -2.16 -3.89
N ALA A 475 8.73 -3.09 -4.46
CA ALA A 475 9.13 -4.32 -3.79
C ALA A 475 10.58 -4.66 -4.09
N ASN A 476 11.25 -5.24 -3.10
CA ASN A 476 12.59 -5.78 -3.21
C ASN A 476 12.52 -7.27 -2.94
N LEU A 477 12.84 -8.08 -3.94
CA LEU A 477 12.79 -9.54 -3.88
C LEU A 477 14.20 -10.12 -3.94
N ASP A 478 14.46 -11.16 -3.14
CA ASP A 478 15.72 -11.89 -3.10
C ASP A 478 15.45 -13.38 -3.30
N PHE A 479 15.91 -13.92 -4.44
CA PHE A 479 15.87 -15.33 -4.76
C PHE A 479 17.24 -15.94 -4.49
N SER A 480 17.36 -16.74 -3.43
CA SER A 480 18.59 -17.44 -3.12
C SER A 480 18.55 -18.88 -3.63
N LEU A 481 19.62 -19.30 -4.29
CA LEU A 481 19.72 -20.59 -4.98
C LEU A 481 21.14 -21.18 -4.91
N ALA A 482 21.24 -22.48 -5.02
CA ALA A 482 22.46 -23.22 -5.21
C ALA A 482 22.22 -24.34 -6.24
N LEU A 483 23.29 -24.87 -6.83
CA LEU A 483 23.25 -26.03 -7.72
C LEU A 483 23.85 -27.25 -7.04
N ALA A 484 23.38 -28.42 -7.42
CA ALA A 484 24.00 -29.70 -7.09
C ALA A 484 24.10 -30.58 -8.34
N ASP A 485 25.21 -31.28 -8.51
CA ASP A 485 25.41 -32.25 -9.56
C ASP A 485 24.93 -33.66 -9.16
N ALA A 486 25.18 -34.66 -10.01
CA ALA A 486 24.63 -35.99 -9.84
C ALA A 486 25.28 -36.82 -8.72
N ASP A 487 26.47 -36.48 -8.26
CA ASP A 487 27.12 -37.16 -7.13
C ASP A 487 27.04 -36.36 -5.82
N GLY A 488 26.50 -35.14 -5.86
CA GLY A 488 26.06 -34.39 -4.71
C GLY A 488 26.95 -33.22 -4.34
N ASP A 489 27.89 -32.83 -5.17
CA ASP A 489 28.66 -31.61 -4.97
C ASP A 489 27.78 -30.38 -5.20
N THR A 490 28.00 -29.35 -4.39
CA THR A 490 27.12 -28.18 -4.38
C THR A 490 27.89 -26.87 -4.54
N THR A 491 27.27 -25.90 -5.22
CA THR A 491 27.78 -24.53 -5.26
C THR A 491 27.53 -23.81 -3.93
N ALA A 492 28.26 -22.75 -3.69
CA ALA A 492 27.85 -21.78 -2.68
C ALA A 492 26.51 -21.13 -3.08
N THR A 493 25.71 -20.75 -2.09
CA THR A 493 24.45 -20.04 -2.30
C THR A 493 24.70 -18.70 -3.05
N GLN A 494 23.91 -18.47 -4.08
CA GLN A 494 23.89 -17.26 -4.85
C GLN A 494 22.56 -16.52 -4.65
N HIS A 495 22.52 -15.21 -4.92
CA HIS A 495 21.37 -14.36 -4.74
C HIS A 495 21.03 -13.66 -6.05
N LEU A 496 19.78 -13.70 -6.46
CA LEU A 496 19.21 -12.87 -7.52
C LEU A 496 18.30 -11.83 -6.86
N LEU A 497 18.71 -10.57 -6.94
CA LEU A 497 17.97 -9.45 -6.38
C LEU A 497 17.13 -8.81 -7.48
N VAL A 498 15.86 -8.54 -7.19
CA VAL A 498 14.93 -7.89 -8.12
C VAL A 498 14.23 -6.75 -7.39
N ASN A 499 14.36 -5.54 -7.93
CA ASN A 499 13.64 -4.35 -7.49
C ASN A 499 12.47 -4.10 -8.44
N VAL A 500 11.29 -4.19 -7.92
CA VAL A 500 10.06 -3.83 -8.64
C VAL A 500 9.67 -2.43 -8.23
N SER A 501 9.58 -1.48 -9.17
CA SER A 501 9.34 -0.08 -8.83
C SER A 501 8.17 0.52 -9.61
N ASN A 502 7.49 1.46 -8.94
CA ASN A 502 6.34 2.20 -9.45
C ASN A 502 6.74 3.39 -10.34
N GLY A 503 7.85 3.41 -10.96
CA GLY A 503 8.29 4.58 -11.70
C GLY A 503 9.17 4.32 -12.90
N PHE A 504 9.43 3.08 -13.23
CA PHE A 504 10.23 2.72 -14.41
C PHE A 504 9.38 2.88 -15.67
N ILE A 505 9.48 4.05 -16.30
CA ILE A 505 9.11 4.21 -17.72
C ILE A 505 10.40 3.96 -18.50
N VAL A 506 10.51 2.78 -19.10
CA VAL A 506 11.54 2.46 -20.09
C VAL A 506 11.24 3.21 -21.40
#